data_3d46d1ab6795f08de5cb7bb9855af6c7
#
_entry.id   3d46d1ab6795f08de5cb7bb9855af6c7
#
_cell.length_a   1.000
_cell.length_b   1.000
_cell.length_c   1.000
_cell.angle_alpha   90.00
_cell.angle_beta   90.00
_cell.angle_gamma   90.00
#
_symmetry.space_group_name_H-M   'P 1'
#
loop_
_entity.id
_entity.type
_entity.pdbx_description
1 polymer ?
#
loop_
_entity_poly.entity_id
_entity_poly.type
_entity_poly.pdbx_seq_one_letter_code
_entity_poly.pdbx_strand_id
1 'polypeptide(L)'
;MGKQLSLFPDDGDNVWVNDYVPFVSEVELFNETFGKPNNYEPTIPEKKEWQFVYDFILEELEEYRQACENGDIVEILDAICDLAYVAIGNATMLHGLKNKVWPAYQEVQASNMSKSCTTEEEAMATVAQRSKELSVACHYEKVEDRFVVYRSSDRKVMKSINYFRPDLTQFFTTEELARNYLAGTII
;
A
#
# COMPACT_ATOMS: atom_id res chain seq x y z
N MET A 1 2.77 4.33 33.29
CA MET A 1 3.86 4.79 32.39
C MET A 1 4.45 3.55 31.71
N GLY A 2 3.92 3.20 30.54
CA GLY A 2 4.41 2.08 29.73
C GLY A 2 5.62 2.54 28.91
N LYS A 3 6.75 1.88 29.04
CA LYS A 3 7.89 2.08 28.15
C LYS A 3 7.51 1.57 26.76
N GLN A 4 7.43 2.48 25.78
CA GLN A 4 7.40 2.14 24.36
C GLN A 4 8.75 1.48 24.04
N LEU A 5 8.75 0.18 23.75
CA LEU A 5 9.91 -0.50 23.22
C LEU A 5 10.11 0.01 21.79
N SER A 6 11.15 0.83 21.61
CA SER A 6 11.66 1.14 20.26
C SER A 6 12.29 -0.14 19.72
N LEU A 7 11.68 -0.74 18.70
CA LEU A 7 12.22 -1.89 17.98
C LEU A 7 13.36 -1.52 17.01
N PHE A 8 13.80 -0.25 17.01
CA PHE A 8 14.84 0.25 16.12
C PHE A 8 15.95 0.89 16.95
N PRO A 9 17.23 0.57 16.70
CA PRO A 9 18.33 1.28 17.31
C PRO A 9 18.33 2.74 16.84
N ASP A 10 18.48 3.67 17.78
CA ASP A 10 18.61 5.10 17.56
C ASP A 10 20.08 5.39 17.20
N ASP A 11 20.46 5.10 15.96
CA ASP A 11 21.78 5.43 15.42
C ASP A 11 21.66 6.72 14.61
N GLY A 12 22.14 7.79 15.22
CA GLY A 12 22.03 9.19 14.84
C GLY A 12 22.54 9.64 13.46
N ASP A 13 22.59 8.77 12.47
CA ASP A 13 22.86 9.11 11.09
C ASP A 13 21.64 8.70 10.21
N ASN A 14 20.86 9.70 9.84
CA ASN A 14 19.69 9.59 8.98
C ASN A 14 20.04 9.06 7.58
N VAL A 15 20.36 7.80 7.48
CA VAL A 15 20.22 7.02 6.24
C VAL A 15 19.11 6.02 6.51
N TRP A 16 17.88 6.39 6.15
CA TRP A 16 16.74 5.47 6.10
C TRP A 16 16.95 4.46 4.95
N VAL A 17 17.99 3.64 5.09
CA VAL A 17 18.16 2.43 4.29
C VAL A 17 17.75 1.27 5.17
N ASN A 18 16.48 1.23 5.52
CA ASN A 18 15.92 0.00 6.05
C ASN A 18 14.96 -0.56 4.99
N ASP A 19 15.55 -1.27 4.02
CA ASP A 19 14.84 -2.11 3.05
C ASP A 19 14.15 -3.33 3.73
N TYR A 20 14.14 -3.34 5.08
CA TYR A 20 13.53 -4.39 5.86
C TYR A 20 12.03 -4.18 5.97
N VAL A 21 11.30 -4.94 5.18
CA VAL A 21 9.84 -5.10 5.33
C VAL A 21 9.62 -6.45 6.01
N PRO A 22 9.26 -6.48 7.30
CA PRO A 22 9.18 -7.74 8.06
C PRO A 22 8.43 -8.85 7.32
N PHE A 23 7.21 -8.56 6.85
CA PHE A 23 6.38 -9.52 6.13
C PHE A 23 7.08 -10.13 4.90
N VAL A 24 7.84 -9.34 4.16
CA VAL A 24 8.55 -9.81 2.96
C VAL A 24 9.74 -10.68 3.32
N SER A 25 10.51 -10.26 4.35
CA SER A 25 11.71 -11.00 4.78
C SER A 25 11.36 -12.35 5.43
N GLU A 26 10.25 -12.41 6.16
CA GLU A 26 9.76 -13.66 6.74
C GLU A 26 9.28 -14.65 5.67
N VAL A 27 8.60 -14.15 4.63
CA VAL A 27 8.19 -14.98 3.48
C VAL A 27 9.40 -15.44 2.65
N GLU A 28 10.41 -14.58 2.46
CA GLU A 28 11.66 -14.99 1.81
C GLU A 28 12.30 -16.16 2.55
N LEU A 29 12.45 -16.05 3.88
CA LEU A 29 12.98 -17.11 4.72
C LEU A 29 12.15 -18.39 4.64
N PHE A 30 10.82 -18.26 4.65
CA PHE A 30 9.92 -19.40 4.48
C PHE A 30 10.17 -20.10 3.13
N ASN A 31 10.22 -19.33 2.04
CA ASN A 31 10.46 -19.87 0.71
C ASN A 31 11.80 -20.60 0.63
N GLU A 32 12.88 -20.04 1.19
CA GLU A 32 14.18 -20.68 1.25
C GLU A 32 14.13 -21.98 2.05
N THR A 33 13.48 -21.96 3.21
CA THR A 33 13.37 -23.13 4.10
C THR A 33 12.61 -24.29 3.43
N PHE A 34 11.57 -23.98 2.67
CA PHE A 34 10.69 -24.98 2.04
C PHE A 34 10.99 -25.22 0.55
N GLY A 35 12.13 -24.70 0.06
CA GLY A 35 12.56 -24.91 -1.33
C GLY A 35 11.64 -24.28 -2.37
N LYS A 36 10.94 -23.20 -2.01
CA LYS A 36 10.13 -22.42 -2.94
C LYS A 36 10.98 -21.33 -3.61
N PRO A 37 10.67 -20.93 -4.86
CA PRO A 37 11.44 -19.91 -5.55
C PRO A 37 11.23 -18.52 -4.96
N ASN A 38 12.30 -17.74 -4.89
CA ASN A 38 12.29 -16.30 -4.66
C ASN A 38 12.77 -15.59 -5.93
N ASN A 39 12.04 -14.60 -6.40
CA ASN A 39 12.50 -13.71 -7.46
C ASN A 39 13.10 -12.45 -6.85
N TYR A 40 14.26 -12.03 -7.40
CA TYR A 40 14.97 -10.83 -6.94
C TYR A 40 14.98 -9.71 -8.00
N GLU A 41 14.56 -10.04 -9.21
CA GLU A 41 14.43 -9.09 -10.32
C GLU A 41 12.95 -8.88 -10.65
N PRO A 42 12.52 -7.63 -10.89
CA PRO A 42 11.15 -7.34 -11.28
C PRO A 42 10.71 -8.18 -12.47
N THR A 43 9.65 -8.95 -12.27
CA THR A 43 9.14 -9.87 -13.29
C THR A 43 7.63 -10.02 -13.23
N ILE A 44 7.03 -10.32 -14.39
CA ILE A 44 5.66 -10.83 -14.50
C ILE A 44 5.77 -12.34 -14.74
N PRO A 45 5.49 -13.17 -13.72
CA PRO A 45 5.60 -14.62 -13.83
C PRO A 45 4.56 -15.21 -14.79
N GLU A 46 4.68 -16.50 -15.08
CA GLU A 46 3.66 -17.21 -15.85
C GLU A 46 2.29 -17.17 -15.13
N LYS A 47 1.22 -17.22 -15.93
CA LYS A 47 -0.15 -17.12 -15.41
C LYS A 47 -0.45 -18.08 -14.27
N LYS A 48 0.00 -19.34 -14.37
CA LYS A 48 -0.21 -20.35 -13.33
C LYS A 48 0.38 -19.98 -11.98
N GLU A 49 1.49 -19.20 -11.97
CA GLU A 49 2.21 -18.83 -10.75
C GLU A 49 1.52 -17.67 -10.04
N TRP A 50 1.22 -16.59 -10.77
CA TRP A 50 0.51 -15.45 -10.16
C TRP A 50 -0.97 -15.79 -9.87
N GLN A 51 -1.60 -16.69 -10.66
CA GLN A 51 -2.96 -17.16 -10.38
C GLN A 51 -3.02 -17.91 -9.05
N PHE A 52 -2.01 -18.73 -8.75
CA PHE A 52 -1.92 -19.45 -7.48
C PHE A 52 -1.87 -18.49 -6.28
N VAL A 53 -1.05 -17.42 -6.35
CA VAL A 53 -1.00 -16.39 -5.30
C VAL A 53 -2.30 -15.61 -5.22
N TYR A 54 -2.92 -15.29 -6.36
CA TYR A 54 -4.22 -14.64 -6.41
C TYR A 54 -5.32 -15.47 -5.72
N ASP A 55 -5.35 -16.77 -5.97
CA ASP A 55 -6.33 -17.67 -5.37
C ASP A 55 -6.18 -17.73 -3.84
N PHE A 56 -4.94 -17.75 -3.32
CA PHE A 56 -4.69 -17.65 -1.88
C PHE A 56 -5.17 -16.30 -1.31
N ILE A 57 -4.88 -15.18 -1.96
CA ILE A 57 -5.37 -13.88 -1.49
C ILE A 57 -6.90 -13.87 -1.38
N LEU A 58 -7.59 -14.52 -2.33
CA LEU A 58 -9.05 -14.64 -2.27
C LEU A 58 -9.53 -15.53 -1.12
N GLU A 59 -8.83 -16.61 -0.82
CA GLU A 59 -9.11 -17.51 0.29
C GLU A 59 -9.01 -16.75 1.62
N GLU A 60 -7.89 -16.06 1.89
CA GLU A 60 -7.70 -15.28 3.11
C GLU A 60 -8.67 -14.10 3.22
N LEU A 61 -9.02 -13.48 2.09
CA LEU A 61 -10.02 -12.42 2.09
C LEU A 61 -11.42 -12.94 2.45
N GLU A 62 -11.76 -14.15 2.04
CA GLU A 62 -13.02 -14.80 2.38
C GLU A 62 -13.04 -15.23 3.84
N GLU A 63 -11.93 -15.72 4.39
CA GLU A 63 -11.79 -16.04 5.81
C GLU A 63 -11.94 -14.78 6.68
N TYR A 64 -11.32 -13.67 6.30
CA TYR A 64 -11.55 -12.37 6.95
C TYR A 64 -13.03 -11.99 6.98
N ARG A 65 -13.75 -12.15 5.85
CA ARG A 65 -15.19 -11.86 5.78
C ARG A 65 -15.99 -12.74 6.73
N GLN A 66 -15.72 -14.06 6.75
CA GLN A 66 -16.41 -15.02 7.60
C GLN A 66 -16.14 -14.74 9.08
N ALA A 67 -14.89 -14.47 9.44
CA ALA A 67 -14.51 -14.12 10.81
C ALA A 67 -15.24 -12.84 11.29
N CYS A 68 -15.36 -11.83 10.45
CA CYS A 68 -16.14 -10.62 10.73
C CYS A 68 -17.64 -10.92 10.93
N GLU A 69 -18.24 -11.74 10.07
CA GLU A 69 -19.64 -12.12 10.17
C GLU A 69 -19.94 -12.95 11.44
N ASN A 70 -18.97 -13.75 11.87
CA ASN A 70 -19.06 -14.54 13.09
C ASN A 70 -18.75 -13.72 14.36
N GLY A 71 -18.16 -12.52 14.23
CA GLY A 71 -17.73 -11.69 15.35
C GLY A 71 -16.54 -12.27 16.11
N ASP A 72 -15.71 -13.09 15.46
CA ASP A 72 -14.55 -13.73 16.07
C ASP A 72 -13.29 -12.88 15.85
N ILE A 73 -12.89 -12.18 16.93
CA ILE A 73 -11.74 -11.26 16.87
C ILE A 73 -10.39 -11.99 16.71
N VAL A 74 -10.31 -13.25 17.11
CA VAL A 74 -9.08 -14.05 16.97
C VAL A 74 -8.91 -14.45 15.52
N GLU A 75 -9.96 -15.00 14.90
CA GLU A 75 -9.97 -15.34 13.49
C GLU A 75 -9.82 -14.10 12.57
N ILE A 76 -10.35 -12.93 12.97
CA ILE A 76 -10.11 -11.67 12.26
C ILE A 76 -8.62 -11.32 12.27
N LEU A 77 -7.92 -11.50 13.41
CA LEU A 77 -6.50 -11.22 13.51
C LEU A 77 -5.68 -12.19 12.68
N ASP A 78 -6.03 -13.47 12.70
CA ASP A 78 -5.40 -14.52 11.92
C ASP A 78 -5.49 -14.22 10.42
N ALA A 79 -6.69 -14.00 9.91
CA ALA A 79 -6.94 -13.65 8.51
C ALA A 79 -6.21 -12.36 8.07
N ILE A 80 -6.07 -11.34 8.95
CA ILE A 80 -5.25 -10.15 8.64
C ILE A 80 -3.78 -10.51 8.52
N CYS A 81 -3.25 -11.40 9.37
CA CYS A 81 -1.86 -11.84 9.29
C CYS A 81 -1.61 -12.64 8.00
N ASP A 82 -2.53 -13.54 7.65
CA ASP A 82 -2.43 -14.37 6.45
C ASP A 82 -2.58 -13.53 5.18
N LEU A 83 -3.50 -12.57 5.15
CA LEU A 83 -3.56 -11.57 4.08
C LEU A 83 -2.24 -10.80 3.92
N ALA A 84 -1.61 -10.37 5.01
CA ALA A 84 -0.32 -9.70 4.94
C ALA A 84 0.79 -10.65 4.43
N TYR A 85 0.77 -11.90 4.88
CA TYR A 85 1.70 -12.93 4.45
C TYR A 85 1.60 -13.21 2.95
N VAL A 86 0.38 -13.39 2.44
CA VAL A 86 0.15 -13.73 1.03
C VAL A 86 0.19 -12.49 0.14
N ALA A 87 -0.56 -11.44 0.44
CA ALA A 87 -0.69 -10.28 -0.44
C ALA A 87 0.56 -9.38 -0.43
N ILE A 88 1.23 -9.22 0.71
CA ILE A 88 2.45 -8.40 0.80
C ILE A 88 3.69 -9.29 0.62
N GLY A 89 3.80 -10.39 1.35
CA GLY A 89 4.97 -11.27 1.33
C GLY A 89 5.09 -12.04 0.01
N ASN A 90 4.19 -12.99 -0.22
CA ASN A 90 4.29 -13.89 -1.39
C ASN A 90 4.22 -13.14 -2.72
N ALA A 91 3.27 -12.20 -2.89
CA ALA A 91 3.18 -11.44 -4.14
C ALA A 91 4.45 -10.61 -4.39
N THR A 92 5.04 -9.99 -3.36
CA THR A 92 6.28 -9.23 -3.50
C THR A 92 7.45 -10.12 -3.93
N MET A 93 7.62 -11.29 -3.30
CA MET A 93 8.68 -12.22 -3.63
C MET A 93 8.48 -12.87 -5.00
N LEU A 94 7.23 -13.20 -5.34
CA LEU A 94 6.89 -13.73 -6.66
C LEU A 94 7.24 -12.76 -7.80
N HIS A 95 7.03 -11.47 -7.58
CA HIS A 95 7.27 -10.44 -8.59
C HIS A 95 8.67 -9.81 -8.52
N GLY A 96 9.54 -10.23 -7.59
CA GLY A 96 10.89 -9.68 -7.44
C GLY A 96 10.92 -8.21 -6.99
N LEU A 97 9.97 -7.81 -6.15
CA LEU A 97 9.76 -6.41 -5.75
C LEU A 97 10.25 -6.10 -4.32
N LYS A 98 11.01 -7.00 -3.70
CA LYS A 98 11.45 -6.88 -2.29
C LYS A 98 12.03 -5.50 -1.97
N ASN A 99 12.95 -5.00 -2.80
CA ASN A 99 13.64 -3.73 -2.58
C ASN A 99 12.83 -2.50 -3.06
N LYS A 100 11.65 -2.72 -3.63
CA LYS A 100 10.81 -1.66 -4.22
C LYS A 100 9.52 -1.41 -3.44
N VAL A 101 8.99 -2.44 -2.76
CA VAL A 101 7.67 -2.36 -2.13
C VAL A 101 7.59 -1.30 -1.04
N TRP A 102 8.62 -1.19 -0.19
CA TRP A 102 8.61 -0.21 0.89
C TRP A 102 8.71 1.23 0.41
N PRO A 103 9.70 1.65 -0.41
CA PRO A 103 9.72 3.01 -0.94
C PRO A 103 8.49 3.34 -1.80
N ALA A 104 7.96 2.38 -2.55
CA ALA A 104 6.70 2.56 -3.29
C ALA A 104 5.50 2.77 -2.35
N TYR A 105 5.42 2.05 -1.24
CA TYR A 105 4.39 2.25 -0.22
C TYR A 105 4.49 3.65 0.41
N GLN A 106 5.70 4.13 0.70
CA GLN A 106 5.92 5.48 1.22
C GLN A 106 5.44 6.56 0.22
N GLU A 107 5.70 6.38 -1.07
CA GLU A 107 5.19 7.27 -2.13
C GLU A 107 3.65 7.25 -2.18
N VAL A 108 3.03 6.08 -2.09
CA VAL A 108 1.57 5.94 -2.01
C VAL A 108 1.02 6.61 -0.76
N GLN A 109 1.70 6.48 0.39
CA GLN A 109 1.32 7.15 1.63
C GLN A 109 1.43 8.66 1.51
N ALA A 110 2.52 9.19 0.95
CA ALA A 110 2.68 10.62 0.70
C ALA A 110 1.57 11.17 -0.21
N SER A 111 1.25 10.45 -1.29
CA SER A 111 0.11 10.76 -2.15
C SER A 111 -1.22 10.74 -1.38
N ASN A 112 -1.45 9.77 -0.50
CA ASN A 112 -2.66 9.71 0.32
C ASN A 112 -2.76 10.91 1.27
N MET A 113 -1.66 11.29 1.90
CA MET A 113 -1.60 12.45 2.80
C MET A 113 -1.80 13.78 2.06
N SER A 114 -1.41 13.87 0.79
CA SER A 114 -1.65 15.05 -0.06
C SER A 114 -3.13 15.29 -0.40
N LYS A 115 -4.04 14.39 -0.01
CA LYS A 115 -5.49 14.64 -0.09
C LYS A 115 -5.97 15.68 0.92
N SER A 116 -5.28 15.84 2.04
CA SER A 116 -5.58 16.87 3.03
C SER A 116 -4.95 18.21 2.64
N CYS A 117 -5.52 19.31 3.10
CA CYS A 117 -5.00 20.65 2.91
C CYS A 117 -4.14 21.07 4.12
N THR A 118 -3.10 21.86 3.86
CA THR A 118 -2.20 22.37 4.91
C THR A 118 -2.65 23.70 5.47
N THR A 119 -3.45 24.47 4.72
CA THR A 119 -4.02 25.75 5.14
C THR A 119 -5.52 25.80 4.92
N GLU A 120 -6.18 26.73 5.60
CA GLU A 120 -7.63 26.93 5.45
C GLU A 120 -7.97 27.50 4.08
N GLU A 121 -7.11 28.37 3.53
CA GLU A 121 -7.26 28.95 2.19
C GLU A 121 -7.23 27.84 1.12
N GLU A 122 -6.31 26.88 1.26
CA GLU A 122 -6.25 25.71 0.39
C GLU A 122 -7.54 24.87 0.48
N ALA A 123 -8.07 24.69 1.70
CA ALA A 123 -9.31 23.96 1.91
C ALA A 123 -10.52 24.67 1.26
N MET A 124 -10.63 25.98 1.43
CA MET A 124 -11.68 26.78 0.79
C MET A 124 -11.61 26.70 -0.74
N ALA A 125 -10.41 26.84 -1.31
CA ALA A 125 -10.20 26.71 -2.75
C ALA A 125 -10.55 25.29 -3.24
N THR A 126 -10.19 24.26 -2.47
CA THR A 126 -10.52 22.86 -2.76
C THR A 126 -12.03 22.63 -2.75
N VAL A 127 -12.75 23.13 -1.74
CA VAL A 127 -14.23 23.06 -1.68
C VAL A 127 -14.85 23.70 -2.93
N ALA A 128 -14.42 24.92 -3.28
CA ALA A 128 -14.95 25.62 -4.44
C ALA A 128 -14.72 24.84 -5.74
N GLN A 129 -13.49 24.35 -5.94
CA GLN A 129 -13.13 23.61 -7.15
C GLN A 129 -13.88 22.27 -7.23
N ARG A 130 -13.84 21.44 -6.18
CA ARG A 130 -14.47 20.10 -6.21
C ARG A 130 -15.97 20.17 -6.29
N SER A 131 -16.60 21.13 -5.61
CA SER A 131 -18.06 21.34 -5.73
C SER A 131 -18.47 21.66 -7.17
N LYS A 132 -17.69 22.48 -7.86
CA LYS A 132 -17.95 22.86 -9.25
C LYS A 132 -17.68 21.70 -10.22
N GLU A 133 -16.52 21.06 -10.12
CA GLU A 133 -16.09 19.97 -11.04
C GLU A 133 -17.04 18.76 -11.00
N LEU A 134 -17.51 18.40 -9.80
CA LEU A 134 -18.28 17.18 -9.60
C LEU A 134 -19.78 17.45 -9.43
N SER A 135 -20.20 18.72 -9.44
CA SER A 135 -21.58 19.13 -9.19
C SER A 135 -22.15 18.57 -7.88
N VAL A 136 -21.32 18.55 -6.80
CA VAL A 136 -21.68 18.05 -5.46
C VAL A 136 -21.35 19.09 -4.39
N ALA A 137 -22.11 19.08 -3.29
CA ALA A 137 -21.78 19.90 -2.15
C ALA A 137 -20.55 19.32 -1.41
N CYS A 138 -19.56 20.17 -1.15
CA CYS A 138 -18.41 19.85 -0.33
C CYS A 138 -18.31 20.83 0.84
N HIS A 139 -17.70 20.40 1.93
CA HIS A 139 -17.31 21.24 3.08
C HIS A 139 -15.95 20.78 3.59
N TYR A 140 -15.31 21.59 4.41
CA TYR A 140 -14.07 21.20 5.07
C TYR A 140 -14.23 21.21 6.60
N GLU A 141 -13.41 20.43 7.25
CA GLU A 141 -13.27 20.39 8.71
C GLU A 141 -11.78 20.49 9.05
N LYS A 142 -11.47 21.16 10.16
CA LYS A 142 -10.12 21.12 10.71
C LYS A 142 -9.97 19.84 11.53
N VAL A 143 -8.96 19.06 11.19
CA VAL A 143 -8.60 17.81 11.88
C VAL A 143 -7.14 17.95 12.30
N GLU A 144 -6.91 18.11 13.60
CA GLU A 144 -5.60 18.40 14.17
C GLU A 144 -4.93 19.64 13.53
N ASP A 145 -3.81 19.45 12.86
CA ASP A 145 -3.03 20.49 12.18
C ASP A 145 -3.37 20.66 10.69
N ARG A 146 -4.37 19.88 10.19
CA ARG A 146 -4.75 19.85 8.77
C ARG A 146 -6.22 20.19 8.56
N PHE A 147 -6.55 20.46 7.31
CA PHE A 147 -7.93 20.64 6.86
C PHE A 147 -8.31 19.56 5.88
N VAL A 148 -9.43 18.90 6.11
CA VAL A 148 -9.92 17.80 5.27
C VAL A 148 -11.21 18.21 4.60
N VAL A 149 -11.24 18.11 3.28
CA VAL A 149 -12.44 18.42 2.49
C VAL A 149 -13.24 17.13 2.28
N TYR A 150 -14.53 17.21 2.58
CA TYR A 150 -15.47 16.10 2.45
C TYR A 150 -16.56 16.42 1.41
N ARG A 151 -16.99 15.37 0.71
CA ARG A 151 -18.28 15.40 0.03
C ARG A 151 -19.41 15.33 1.08
N SER A 152 -20.35 16.27 1.03
CA SER A 152 -21.33 16.43 2.13
C SER A 152 -22.33 15.28 2.23
N SER A 153 -22.59 14.56 1.13
CA SER A 153 -23.58 13.49 1.12
C SER A 153 -23.17 12.21 1.83
N ASP A 154 -21.88 11.86 1.82
CA ASP A 154 -21.36 10.57 2.31
C ASP A 154 -20.01 10.68 3.05
N ARG A 155 -19.55 11.89 3.32
CA ARG A 155 -18.27 12.18 3.97
C ARG A 155 -17.03 11.58 3.26
N LYS A 156 -17.14 11.30 1.97
CA LYS A 156 -15.98 10.87 1.19
C LYS A 156 -14.94 11.98 1.15
N VAL A 157 -13.69 11.65 1.53
CA VAL A 157 -12.55 12.57 1.46
C VAL A 157 -12.30 12.98 0.01
N MET A 158 -12.27 14.28 -0.22
CA MET A 158 -11.98 14.86 -1.54
C MET A 158 -10.48 15.16 -1.65
N LYS A 159 -9.95 15.06 -2.87
CA LYS A 159 -8.55 15.38 -3.15
C LYS A 159 -8.34 16.89 -3.08
N SER A 160 -7.36 17.36 -2.29
CA SER A 160 -6.90 18.74 -2.29
C SER A 160 -6.57 19.20 -3.73
N ILE A 161 -6.58 20.50 -3.95
CA ILE A 161 -6.07 21.11 -5.20
C ILE A 161 -4.58 20.81 -5.41
N ASN A 162 -3.83 20.55 -4.32
CA ASN A 162 -2.42 20.19 -4.32
C ASN A 162 -2.17 18.66 -4.28
N TYR A 163 -3.24 17.86 -4.44
CA TYR A 163 -3.11 16.41 -4.51
C TYR A 163 -2.23 16.02 -5.70
N PHE A 164 -1.25 15.14 -5.44
CA PHE A 164 -0.46 14.49 -6.47
C PHE A 164 -0.73 12.97 -6.53
N ARG A 165 -0.60 12.41 -7.71
CA ARG A 165 -0.66 10.95 -7.90
C ARG A 165 0.70 10.35 -7.59
N PRO A 166 0.75 9.16 -6.94
CA PRO A 166 2.04 8.49 -6.74
C PRO A 166 2.65 8.14 -8.10
N ASP A 167 3.93 8.43 -8.26
CA ASP A 167 4.71 7.96 -9.41
C ASP A 167 5.49 6.72 -9.03
N LEU A 168 4.95 5.55 -9.33
CA LEU A 168 5.61 4.28 -9.05
C LEU A 168 6.63 3.88 -10.11
N THR A 169 6.66 4.55 -11.26
CA THR A 169 7.63 4.26 -12.33
C THR A 169 9.05 4.62 -11.91
N GLN A 170 9.21 5.61 -11.02
CA GLN A 170 10.50 6.04 -10.48
C GLN A 170 11.31 4.93 -9.79
N PHE A 171 10.63 3.85 -9.35
CA PHE A 171 11.28 2.72 -8.68
C PHE A 171 11.80 1.65 -9.65
N PHE A 172 11.64 1.85 -10.96
CA PHE A 172 12.08 0.91 -11.98
C PHE A 172 13.06 1.57 -12.96
N THR A 173 14.04 0.81 -13.41
CA THR A 173 14.88 1.23 -14.53
C THR A 173 14.10 1.11 -15.85
N THR A 174 14.57 1.84 -16.87
CA THR A 174 14.00 1.74 -18.22
C THR A 174 14.06 0.31 -18.76
N GLU A 175 15.11 -0.44 -18.43
CA GLU A 175 15.31 -1.83 -18.86
C GLU A 175 14.33 -2.77 -18.17
N GLU A 176 14.09 -2.60 -16.86
CA GLU A 176 13.09 -3.38 -16.11
C GLU A 176 11.68 -3.15 -16.67
N LEU A 177 11.33 -1.89 -16.96
CA LEU A 177 10.02 -1.57 -17.54
C LEU A 177 9.87 -2.16 -18.95
N ALA A 178 10.89 -2.04 -19.81
CA ALA A 178 10.85 -2.56 -21.17
C ALA A 178 10.70 -4.09 -21.18
N ARG A 179 11.47 -4.80 -20.34
CA ARG A 179 11.42 -6.26 -20.23
C ARG A 179 10.02 -6.75 -19.82
N ASN A 180 9.41 -6.10 -18.83
CA ASN A 180 8.11 -6.51 -18.31
C ASN A 180 6.94 -6.07 -19.21
N TYR A 181 7.08 -4.97 -19.96
CA TYR A 181 6.10 -4.55 -20.96
C TYR A 181 5.96 -5.58 -22.10
N LEU A 182 7.11 -6.09 -22.60
CA LEU A 182 7.12 -7.11 -23.65
C LEU A 182 6.56 -8.45 -23.15
N ALA A 183 6.83 -8.84 -21.91
CA ALA A 183 6.27 -10.06 -21.30
C ALA A 183 4.74 -9.98 -21.18
N GLY A 184 4.17 -8.81 -20.85
CA GLY A 184 2.72 -8.60 -20.75
C GLY A 184 1.97 -8.52 -22.10
N THR A 185 2.68 -8.40 -23.21
CA THR A 185 2.06 -8.27 -24.55
C THR A 185 1.91 -9.61 -25.27
N ILE A 186 2.45 -10.70 -24.70
CA ILE A 186 2.46 -12.06 -25.30
C ILE A 186 1.32 -12.94 -24.73
N ILE A 187 0.40 -12.39 -23.95
CA ILE A 187 -0.74 -13.13 -23.38
C ILE A 187 -2.02 -12.88 -24.19
#